data_8d90348c524f3216e370eddde4fa6e85
#
_entry.id   8d90348c524f3216e370eddde4fa6e85
#
_cell.length_a   1.000
_cell.length_b   1.000
_cell.length_c   1.000
_cell.angle_alpha   90.00
_cell.angle_beta   90.00
_cell.angle_gamma   90.00
#
_symmetry.space_group_name_H-M   'P 1'
#
loop_
_entity.id
_entity.type
_entity.pdbx_description
1 polymer ?
#
loop_
_entity_poly.entity_id
_entity_poly.type
_entity_poly.pdbx_seq_one_letter_code
_entity_poly.pdbx_strand_id
1 'polypeptide(L)'
;MSTTPYTFIQAGDKYIISLENHCEIVEAIATFCRDNNITAGIVGGIGAVNTATLRFFNPSTKKYIDKTFTEQMEIANLTGNISTHHGNIYLHHHATFGREDYTALAGHLLTATLSGAGEIVIERIDATLPRRFSPEIGLNIYDL
;
A
#
# COMPACT_ATOMS: atom_id res chain seq x y z
N MET A 1 4.28 2.57 -25.67
CA MET A 1 4.06 3.69 -24.74
C MET A 1 3.66 3.08 -23.40
N SER A 2 4.44 3.28 -22.36
CA SER A 2 4.04 2.83 -21.01
C SER A 2 2.88 3.71 -20.57
N THR A 3 1.68 3.17 -20.54
CA THR A 3 0.54 3.86 -19.96
C THR A 3 0.71 3.78 -18.43
N THR A 4 0.70 4.92 -17.76
CA THR A 4 0.70 4.95 -16.30
C THR A 4 -0.55 4.21 -15.80
N PRO A 5 -0.44 3.35 -14.75
CA PRO A 5 -1.57 2.53 -14.29
C PRO A 5 -2.57 3.33 -13.44
N TYR A 6 -2.67 4.64 -13.65
CA TYR A 6 -3.54 5.52 -12.87
C TYR A 6 -3.87 6.82 -13.61
N THR A 7 -4.96 7.43 -13.19
CA THR A 7 -5.29 8.84 -13.42
C THR A 7 -5.49 9.54 -12.07
N PHE A 8 -5.30 10.85 -12.01
CA PHE A 8 -5.44 11.57 -10.74
C PHE A 8 -5.81 13.05 -10.90
N ILE A 9 -6.30 13.64 -9.81
CA ILE A 9 -6.37 15.08 -9.60
C ILE A 9 -5.58 15.43 -8.33
N GLN A 10 -5.01 16.64 -8.33
CA GLN A 10 -4.34 17.20 -7.14
C GLN A 10 -5.16 18.35 -6.57
N ALA A 11 -5.33 18.36 -5.26
CA ALA A 11 -5.98 19.42 -4.49
C ALA A 11 -5.11 19.77 -3.28
N GLY A 12 -4.26 20.77 -3.44
CA GLY A 12 -3.27 21.14 -2.42
C GLY A 12 -2.23 20.03 -2.22
N ASP A 13 -2.16 19.52 -1.01
CA ASP A 13 -1.29 18.42 -0.59
C ASP A 13 -1.92 17.03 -0.82
N LYS A 14 -3.16 16.99 -1.32
CA LYS A 14 -3.91 15.75 -1.53
C LYS A 14 -3.97 15.36 -3.00
N TYR A 15 -3.87 14.06 -3.24
CA TYR A 15 -4.00 13.44 -4.56
C TYR A 15 -5.12 12.42 -4.49
N ILE A 16 -6.09 12.56 -5.38
CA ILE A 16 -7.22 11.64 -5.55
C ILE A 16 -6.94 10.85 -6.81
N ILE A 17 -6.75 9.54 -6.67
CA ILE A 17 -6.17 8.67 -7.69
C ILE A 17 -7.17 7.56 -8.02
N SER A 18 -7.46 7.40 -9.30
CA SER A 18 -8.16 6.23 -9.84
C SER A 18 -7.14 5.29 -10.45
N LEU A 19 -7.08 4.05 -9.96
CA LEU A 19 -6.18 3.03 -10.48
C LEU A 19 -6.81 2.30 -11.68
N GLU A 20 -5.97 1.93 -12.65
CA GLU A 20 -6.37 1.11 -13.79
C GLU A 20 -6.69 -0.31 -13.36
N ASN A 21 -7.78 -0.86 -13.90
CA ASN A 21 -8.17 -2.24 -13.61
C ASN A 21 -7.06 -3.23 -14.00
N HIS A 22 -6.89 -4.27 -13.23
CA HIS A 22 -5.85 -5.29 -13.34
C HIS A 22 -4.41 -4.85 -13.00
N CYS A 23 -4.19 -3.62 -12.55
CA CYS A 23 -2.86 -3.23 -12.05
C CYS A 23 -2.56 -3.88 -10.68
N GLU A 24 -1.28 -3.99 -10.35
CA GLU A 24 -0.84 -4.31 -9.00
C GLU A 24 -0.83 -3.02 -8.17
N ILE A 25 -1.62 -3.01 -7.09
CA ILE A 25 -1.95 -1.79 -6.35
C ILE A 25 -0.73 -1.17 -5.68
N VAL A 26 0.12 -1.99 -5.03
CA VAL A 26 1.27 -1.49 -4.27
C VAL A 26 2.30 -0.87 -5.22
N GLU A 27 2.57 -1.52 -6.36
CA GLU A 27 3.48 -0.97 -7.37
C GLU A 27 2.90 0.27 -8.07
N ALA A 28 1.59 0.30 -8.31
CA ALA A 28 0.93 1.49 -8.87
C ALA A 28 1.07 2.70 -7.94
N ILE A 29 0.88 2.52 -6.63
CA ILE A 29 1.08 3.57 -5.62
C ILE A 29 2.57 3.98 -5.56
N ALA A 30 3.50 3.02 -5.58
CA ALA A 30 4.92 3.31 -5.57
C ALA A 30 5.35 4.11 -6.81
N THR A 31 4.85 3.73 -7.98
CA THR A 31 5.08 4.44 -9.24
C THR A 31 4.53 5.86 -9.17
N PHE A 32 3.30 6.03 -8.67
CA PHE A 32 2.72 7.35 -8.46
C PHE A 32 3.60 8.23 -7.56
N CYS A 33 4.09 7.68 -6.44
CA CYS A 33 4.95 8.42 -5.51
C CYS A 33 6.28 8.85 -6.16
N ARG A 34 6.89 7.97 -6.96
CA ARG A 34 8.11 8.29 -7.71
C ARG A 34 7.88 9.41 -8.74
N ASP A 35 6.84 9.28 -9.54
CA ASP A 35 6.51 10.21 -10.64
C ASP A 35 6.17 11.61 -10.12
N ASN A 36 5.61 11.71 -8.90
CA ASN A 36 5.19 12.97 -8.28
C ASN A 36 6.12 13.44 -7.15
N ASN A 37 7.27 12.79 -6.96
CA ASN A 37 8.27 13.11 -5.92
C ASN A 37 7.66 13.16 -4.50
N ILE A 38 6.80 12.20 -4.17
CA ILE A 38 6.19 12.07 -2.84
C ILE A 38 7.03 11.09 -2.02
N THR A 39 7.80 11.62 -1.06
CA THR A 39 8.71 10.85 -0.20
C THR A 39 8.18 10.64 1.23
N ALA A 40 7.11 11.36 1.60
CA ALA A 40 6.43 11.23 2.88
C ALA A 40 4.93 11.50 2.69
N GLY A 41 4.10 10.73 3.36
CA GLY A 41 2.65 10.88 3.25
C GLY A 41 1.84 9.80 3.93
N ILE A 42 0.53 9.99 3.86
CA ILE A 42 -0.48 9.03 4.30
C ILE A 42 -1.22 8.53 3.08
N VAL A 43 -1.56 7.24 3.08
CA VAL A 43 -2.34 6.58 2.02
C VAL A 43 -3.61 6.02 2.63
N GLY A 44 -4.72 6.25 1.96
CA GLY A 44 -5.99 5.61 2.24
C GLY A 44 -6.68 5.19 0.95
N GLY A 45 -7.56 4.19 1.01
CA GLY A 45 -8.29 3.78 -0.18
C GLY A 45 -9.29 2.66 0.03
N ILE A 46 -10.12 2.50 -1.01
CA ILE A 46 -11.10 1.43 -1.16
C ILE A 46 -11.04 0.90 -2.59
N GLY A 47 -11.68 -0.23 -2.84
CA GLY A 47 -11.73 -0.84 -4.16
C GLY A 47 -12.09 -2.32 -4.11
N ALA A 48 -11.73 -3.05 -5.17
CA ALA A 48 -11.93 -4.49 -5.25
C ALA A 48 -10.73 -5.19 -5.89
N VAL A 49 -10.45 -6.41 -5.44
CA VAL A 49 -9.31 -7.22 -5.90
C VAL A 49 -9.75 -8.65 -6.17
N ASN A 50 -9.01 -9.37 -7.02
CA ASN A 50 -9.19 -10.80 -7.23
C ASN A 50 -8.04 -11.65 -6.69
N THR A 51 -6.96 -11.01 -6.26
CA THR A 51 -5.81 -11.68 -5.65
C THR A 51 -5.15 -10.71 -4.68
N ALA A 52 -4.82 -11.19 -3.49
CA ALA A 52 -4.05 -10.43 -2.51
C ALA A 52 -3.13 -11.35 -1.72
N THR A 53 -1.92 -10.89 -1.46
CA THR A 53 -0.98 -11.54 -0.54
C THR A 53 -0.83 -10.68 0.70
N LEU A 54 -1.25 -11.25 1.82
CA LEU A 54 -1.09 -10.65 3.14
C LEU A 54 0.09 -11.29 3.86
N ARG A 55 0.70 -10.51 4.71
CA ARG A 55 1.90 -10.85 5.47
C ARG A 55 1.64 -10.67 6.96
N PHE A 56 2.07 -11.63 7.75
CA PHE A 56 2.05 -11.56 9.21
C PHE A 56 3.49 -11.64 9.75
N PHE A 57 3.87 -10.70 10.58
CA PHE A 57 5.17 -10.74 11.26
C PHE A 57 5.05 -11.44 12.61
N ASN A 58 5.86 -12.49 12.80
CA ASN A 58 5.97 -13.17 14.09
C ASN A 58 7.12 -12.54 14.89
N PRO A 59 6.86 -11.81 15.97
CA PRO A 59 7.91 -11.11 16.73
C PRO A 59 8.84 -12.05 17.48
N SER A 60 8.39 -13.25 17.83
CA SER A 60 9.22 -14.23 18.54
C SER A 60 10.28 -14.85 17.65
N THR A 61 9.96 -15.11 16.39
CA THR A 61 10.89 -15.69 15.40
C THR A 61 11.53 -14.64 14.51
N LYS A 62 11.04 -13.39 14.52
CA LYS A 62 11.39 -12.28 13.61
C LYS A 62 11.26 -12.68 12.13
N LYS A 63 10.26 -13.48 11.81
CA LYS A 63 9.97 -13.96 10.45
C LYS A 63 8.57 -13.57 10.01
N TYR A 64 8.45 -13.36 8.71
CA TYR A 64 7.17 -13.17 8.05
C TYR A 64 6.56 -14.50 7.62
N ILE A 65 5.23 -14.54 7.67
CA ILE A 65 4.41 -15.62 7.13
C ILE A 65 3.47 -14.98 6.10
N ASP A 66 3.66 -15.35 4.84
CA ASP A 66 2.88 -14.82 3.73
C ASP A 66 1.77 -15.79 3.35
N LYS A 67 0.60 -15.24 3.04
CA LYS A 67 -0.53 -16.02 2.53
C LYS A 67 -1.21 -15.29 1.38
N THR A 68 -1.37 -15.99 0.26
CA THR A 68 -2.07 -15.49 -0.92
C THR A 68 -3.50 -16.01 -0.93
N PHE A 69 -4.43 -15.09 -1.19
CA PHE A 69 -5.85 -15.35 -1.37
C PHE A 69 -6.21 -15.02 -2.83
N THR A 70 -6.80 -15.99 -3.53
CA THR A 70 -7.19 -15.86 -4.94
C THR A 70 -8.70 -16.01 -5.03
N GLU A 71 -9.38 -14.91 -4.78
CA GLU A 71 -10.83 -14.77 -4.80
C GLU A 71 -11.21 -13.30 -4.96
N GLN A 72 -12.40 -13.03 -5.47
CA GLN A 72 -12.91 -11.66 -5.54
C GLN A 72 -13.22 -11.16 -4.13
N MET A 73 -12.67 -9.99 -3.77
CA MET A 73 -12.84 -9.38 -2.46
C MET A 73 -12.97 -7.86 -2.60
N GLU A 74 -13.72 -7.24 -1.68
CA GLU A 74 -13.77 -5.78 -1.56
C GLU A 74 -12.63 -5.29 -0.66
N ILE A 75 -11.93 -4.23 -1.07
CA ILE A 75 -11.05 -3.49 -0.16
C ILE A 75 -11.91 -2.62 0.73
N ALA A 76 -12.26 -3.11 1.91
CA ALA A 76 -13.03 -2.35 2.90
C ALA A 76 -12.23 -1.19 3.47
N ASN A 77 -10.91 -1.35 3.57
CA ASN A 77 -9.97 -0.31 3.98
C ASN A 77 -8.56 -0.69 3.54
N LEU A 78 -7.90 0.24 2.86
CA LEU A 78 -6.45 0.25 2.68
C LEU A 78 -5.92 1.47 3.40
N THR A 79 -4.93 1.29 4.27
CA THR A 79 -4.33 2.39 5.02
C THR A 79 -2.83 2.18 5.15
N GLY A 80 -2.08 3.26 5.16
CA GLY A 80 -0.63 3.16 5.32
C GLY A 80 0.08 4.48 5.27
N ASN A 81 1.38 4.39 5.18
CA ASN A 81 2.24 5.55 5.11
C ASN A 81 3.31 5.38 4.02
N ILE A 82 3.79 6.52 3.56
CA ILE A 82 4.88 6.68 2.62
C ILE A 82 6.07 7.23 3.40
N SER A 83 7.22 6.61 3.23
CA SER A 83 8.48 7.00 3.84
C SER A 83 9.64 6.62 2.91
N THR A 84 10.87 6.77 3.36
CA THR A 84 12.05 6.36 2.59
C THR A 84 12.93 5.38 3.36
N HIS A 85 13.57 4.47 2.62
CA HIS A 85 14.59 3.58 3.16
C HIS A 85 15.75 3.51 2.16
N HIS A 86 16.94 3.86 2.59
CA HIS A 86 18.12 4.02 1.73
C HIS A 86 17.86 4.88 0.48
N GLY A 87 17.10 5.98 0.65
CA GLY A 87 16.76 6.91 -0.43
C GLY A 87 15.65 6.45 -1.39
N ASN A 88 15.13 5.25 -1.23
CA ASN A 88 14.03 4.74 -2.04
C ASN A 88 12.68 4.89 -1.34
N ILE A 89 11.61 5.02 -2.12
CA ILE A 89 10.25 5.00 -1.59
C ILE A 89 10.02 3.69 -0.83
N TYR A 90 9.51 3.82 0.39
CA TYR A 90 9.13 2.72 1.26
C TYR A 90 7.66 2.87 1.64
N LEU A 91 6.84 1.93 1.16
CA LEU A 91 5.42 1.89 1.45
C LEU A 91 5.15 0.90 2.59
N HIS A 92 4.36 1.32 3.57
CA HIS A 92 3.89 0.44 4.62
C HIS A 92 2.37 0.51 4.67
N HIS A 93 1.74 -0.51 4.12
CA HIS A 93 0.29 -0.61 3.98
C HIS A 93 -0.26 -1.81 4.74
N HIS A 94 -1.40 -1.60 5.35
CA HIS A 94 -2.29 -2.66 5.81
C HIS A 94 -3.59 -2.59 5.02
N ALA A 95 -4.23 -3.73 4.82
CA ALA A 95 -5.52 -3.81 4.16
C ALA A 95 -6.48 -4.73 4.91
N THR A 96 -7.76 -4.38 4.82
CA THR A 96 -8.88 -5.23 5.23
C THR A 96 -9.69 -5.55 3.99
N PHE A 97 -9.87 -6.83 3.72
CA PHE A 97 -10.65 -7.32 2.59
C PHE A 97 -11.95 -7.97 3.08
N GLY A 98 -13.08 -7.52 2.53
CA GLY A 98 -14.37 -8.17 2.72
C GLY A 98 -14.58 -9.27 1.68
N ARG A 99 -14.94 -10.46 2.13
CA ARG A 99 -15.21 -11.63 1.28
C ARG A 99 -16.70 -11.71 0.94
N GLU A 100 -17.06 -12.57 -0.02
CA GLU A 100 -18.43 -12.79 -0.47
C GLU A 100 -19.40 -13.17 0.66
N ASP A 101 -18.90 -13.88 1.66
CA ASP A 101 -19.65 -14.28 2.86
C ASP A 101 -19.64 -13.21 3.97
N TYR A 102 -19.12 -12.01 3.69
CA TYR A 102 -18.93 -10.87 4.60
C TYR A 102 -17.95 -11.13 5.75
N THR A 103 -17.20 -12.22 5.74
CA THR A 103 -16.05 -12.36 6.63
C THR A 103 -14.89 -11.47 6.15
N ALA A 104 -13.98 -11.11 7.05
CA ALA A 104 -12.89 -10.21 6.74
C ALA A 104 -11.53 -10.90 6.86
N LEU A 105 -10.62 -10.54 5.96
CA LEU A 105 -9.19 -10.83 6.03
C LEU A 105 -8.45 -9.51 6.24
N ALA A 106 -7.48 -9.48 7.13
CA ALA A 106 -6.70 -8.27 7.36
C ALA A 106 -5.23 -8.59 7.64
N GLY A 107 -4.35 -7.68 7.25
CA GLY A 107 -2.92 -7.81 7.53
C GLY A 107 -2.07 -6.79 6.79
N HIS A 108 -0.76 -6.93 6.93
CA HIS A 108 0.20 -6.17 6.14
C HIS A 108 0.06 -6.56 4.67
N LEU A 109 -0.17 -5.59 3.81
CA LEU A 109 -0.35 -5.81 2.38
C LEU A 109 1.01 -5.91 1.68
N LEU A 110 1.27 -7.07 1.07
CA LEU A 110 2.45 -7.28 0.25
C LEU A 110 2.17 -6.97 -1.23
N THR A 111 1.11 -7.57 -1.77
CA THR A 111 0.65 -7.36 -3.16
C THR A 111 -0.85 -7.52 -3.27
N ALA A 112 -1.48 -6.83 -4.22
CA ALA A 112 -2.88 -7.07 -4.57
C ALA A 112 -3.16 -6.66 -6.02
N THR A 113 -3.89 -7.49 -6.74
CA THR A 113 -4.30 -7.21 -8.12
C THR A 113 -5.73 -6.67 -8.14
N LEU A 114 -5.89 -5.47 -8.68
CA LEU A 114 -7.16 -4.80 -8.80
C LEU A 114 -8.11 -5.59 -9.74
N SER A 115 -9.34 -5.74 -9.31
CA SER A 115 -10.43 -6.33 -10.11
C SER A 115 -11.73 -5.59 -9.84
N GLY A 116 -11.87 -4.47 -10.52
CA GLY A 116 -12.92 -3.48 -10.33
C GLY A 116 -12.35 -2.07 -10.24
N ALA A 117 -12.90 -1.23 -9.39
CA ALA A 117 -12.41 0.11 -9.13
C ALA A 117 -11.34 0.12 -8.02
N GLY A 118 -10.38 1.03 -8.13
CA GLY A 118 -9.40 1.34 -7.09
C GLY A 118 -9.35 2.84 -6.88
N GLU A 119 -9.80 3.29 -5.72
CA GLU A 119 -9.90 4.70 -5.35
C GLU A 119 -8.95 4.98 -4.19
N ILE A 120 -7.85 5.69 -4.48
CA ILE A 120 -6.78 5.95 -3.53
C ILE A 120 -6.69 7.45 -3.25
N VAL A 121 -6.49 7.81 -2.00
CA VAL A 121 -6.14 9.16 -1.59
C VAL A 121 -4.76 9.14 -0.96
N ILE A 122 -3.89 10.03 -1.42
CA ILE A 122 -2.59 10.30 -0.79
C ILE A 122 -2.61 11.72 -0.27
N GLU A 123 -2.24 11.89 1.00
CA GLU A 123 -1.93 13.18 1.59
C GLU A 123 -0.41 13.28 1.74
N ARG A 124 0.21 14.19 0.98
CA ARG A 124 1.65 14.44 1.04
C ARG A 124 1.99 15.19 2.33
N ILE A 125 3.04 14.74 2.98
CA ILE A 125 3.62 15.42 4.14
C ILE A 125 4.92 16.08 3.68
N ASP A 126 5.09 17.37 3.97
CA ASP A 126 6.32 18.11 3.69
C ASP A 126 7.37 17.84 4.78
N ALA A 127 7.90 16.63 4.76
CA ALA A 127 8.92 16.18 5.70
C ALA A 127 9.76 15.06 5.07
N THR A 128 10.91 14.78 5.69
CA THR A 128 11.70 13.58 5.42
C THR A 128 11.41 12.55 6.49
N LEU A 129 10.96 11.36 6.08
CA LEU A 129 10.63 10.25 6.96
C LEU A 129 11.53 9.04 6.64
N PRO A 130 12.81 9.04 7.10
CA PRO A 130 13.70 7.93 6.86
C PRO A 130 13.35 6.73 7.74
N ARG A 131 13.74 5.54 7.28
CA ARG A 131 13.68 4.30 8.06
C ARG A 131 15.06 3.69 8.25
N ARG A 132 15.22 3.01 9.37
CA ARG A 132 16.39 2.17 9.66
C ARG A 132 15.94 0.78 10.10
N PHE A 133 16.77 -0.21 9.85
CA PHE A 133 16.53 -1.54 10.40
C PHE A 133 16.81 -1.56 11.92
N SER A 134 15.88 -2.12 12.69
CA SER A 134 16.03 -2.40 14.12
C SER A 134 16.29 -3.88 14.33
N PRO A 135 17.52 -4.29 14.71
CA PRO A 135 17.82 -5.71 15.01
C PRO A 135 17.02 -6.24 16.21
N GLU A 136 16.70 -5.38 17.16
CA GLU A 136 15.89 -5.72 18.33
C GLU A 136 14.49 -6.19 17.93
N ILE A 137 13.83 -5.43 17.04
CA ILE A 137 12.47 -5.70 16.58
C ILE A 137 12.49 -6.66 15.39
N GLY A 138 13.48 -6.54 14.49
CA GLY A 138 13.59 -7.27 13.23
C GLY A 138 12.83 -6.61 12.06
N LEU A 139 12.55 -5.30 12.17
CA LEU A 139 11.79 -4.53 11.19
C LEU A 139 12.46 -3.20 10.85
N ASN A 140 12.08 -2.65 9.70
CA ASN A 140 12.42 -1.27 9.35
C ASN A 140 11.45 -0.31 10.06
N ILE A 141 11.95 0.44 11.02
CA ILE A 141 11.21 1.42 11.81
C ILE A 141 11.56 2.84 11.38
N TYR A 142 10.75 3.82 11.75
CA TYR A 142 11.13 5.22 11.56
C TYR A 142 12.44 5.55 12.27
N ASP A 143 13.25 6.39 11.64
CA ASP A 143 14.50 6.94 12.16
C ASP A 143 14.32 8.44 12.39
N LEU A 144 13.57 8.79 13.45
CA LEU A 144 13.20 10.17 13.83
C LEU A 144 14.09 10.70 14.93
#